data_e5acb0339599203108a19ab1a1e3822e
#
_entry.id   e5acb0339599203108a19ab1a1e3822e
#
_cell.length_a   1.000
_cell.length_b   1.000
_cell.length_c   1.000
_cell.angle_alpha   90.00
_cell.angle_beta   90.00
_cell.angle_gamma   90.00
#
_symmetry.space_group_name_H-M   'P 1'
#
loop_
_entity.id
_entity.type
_entity.pdbx_description
1 polymer ?
#
loop_
_entity_poly.entity_id
_entity_poly.type
_entity_poly.pdbx_seq_one_letter_code
_entity_poly.pdbx_strand_id
1 'polypeptide(L)'
;MKNIDIKTLFLDIFLCICFVILIIITPPISVKNPCTILSFATILCIMLFCILPHLKVVKLTQDKCIVHWLWMKKEYEWNELEVIKYGSVGAGQNGDGEGIFFSRDAVKNGKKMTPMRIYNSLDIFNTFYILFLTKTQKKQIMQQLSDWKIKIAFDDEFMQKREYKCVLEEKIQMREERKRLYEESKKRKR
;
A
#
# COMPACT_ATOMS: atom_id res chain seq x y z
N MET A 1 -14.34 -11.07 0.06
CA MET A 1 -14.12 -10.01 -0.96
C MET A 1 -12.78 -10.25 -1.64
N LYS A 2 -12.71 -10.05 -2.96
CA LYS A 2 -11.48 -10.23 -3.74
C LYS A 2 -10.89 -8.84 -3.96
N ASN A 3 -9.77 -8.54 -3.32
CA ASN A 3 -9.09 -7.25 -3.50
C ASN A 3 -7.80 -7.48 -4.28
N ILE A 4 -7.75 -6.89 -5.45
CA ILE A 4 -6.54 -6.70 -6.22
C ILE A 4 -6.17 -5.22 -5.99
N ASP A 5 -4.92 -4.93 -5.71
CA ASP A 5 -4.44 -3.55 -5.72
C ASP A 5 -4.42 -3.06 -7.18
N ILE A 6 -5.57 -2.50 -7.58
CA ILE A 6 -5.80 -2.07 -8.97
C ILE A 6 -4.83 -0.94 -9.36
N LYS A 7 -4.42 -0.08 -8.42
CA LYS A 7 -3.51 1.03 -8.72
C LYS A 7 -2.10 0.53 -9.04
N THR A 8 -1.57 -0.37 -8.21
CA THR A 8 -0.26 -0.97 -8.44
C THR A 8 -0.30 -1.82 -9.70
N LEU A 9 -1.35 -2.63 -9.87
CA LEU A 9 -1.54 -3.43 -11.08
C LEU A 9 -1.62 -2.56 -12.35
N PHE A 10 -2.31 -1.41 -12.28
CA PHE A 10 -2.43 -0.51 -13.43
C PHE A 10 -1.10 0.17 -13.77
N LEU A 11 -0.35 0.60 -12.75
CA LEU A 11 0.99 1.17 -12.92
C LEU A 11 1.96 0.14 -13.52
N ASP A 12 1.90 -1.09 -13.03
CA ASP A 12 2.75 -2.19 -13.47
C ASP A 12 2.43 -2.58 -14.92
N ILE A 13 1.15 -2.69 -15.27
CA ILE A 13 0.72 -2.94 -16.66
C ILE A 13 1.14 -1.78 -17.56
N PHE A 14 0.98 -0.53 -17.12
CA PHE A 14 1.40 0.64 -17.88
C PHE A 14 2.91 0.64 -18.12
N LEU A 15 3.72 0.34 -17.11
CA LEU A 15 5.17 0.21 -17.25
C LEU A 15 5.55 -0.93 -18.20
N CYS A 16 4.87 -2.07 -18.14
CA CYS A 16 5.07 -3.17 -19.09
C CYS A 16 4.73 -2.76 -20.52
N ILE A 17 3.63 -2.05 -20.72
CA ILE A 17 3.24 -1.55 -22.06
C ILE A 17 4.27 -0.54 -22.56
N CYS A 18 4.70 0.43 -21.73
CA CYS A 18 5.73 1.38 -22.11
C CYS A 18 7.04 0.69 -22.48
N PHE A 19 7.41 -0.37 -21.77
CA PHE A 19 8.61 -1.13 -22.05
C PHE A 19 8.52 -1.90 -23.36
N VAL A 20 7.37 -2.53 -23.65
CA VAL A 20 7.11 -3.21 -24.94
C VAL A 20 7.15 -2.21 -26.09
N ILE A 21 6.54 -1.02 -25.92
CA ILE A 21 6.58 0.06 -26.91
C ILE A 21 8.03 0.51 -27.15
N LEU A 22 8.82 0.64 -26.07
CA LEU A 22 10.23 1.03 -26.16
C LEU A 22 11.06 0.00 -26.93
N ILE A 23 10.78 -1.30 -26.77
CA ILE A 23 11.40 -2.38 -27.55
C ILE A 23 11.01 -2.29 -29.02
N ILE A 24 9.76 -1.92 -29.33
CA ILE A 24 9.26 -1.84 -30.70
C ILE A 24 9.80 -0.59 -31.43
N ILE A 25 9.91 0.54 -30.70
CA ILE A 25 10.34 1.84 -31.25
C ILE A 25 11.87 1.93 -31.39
N THR A 26 12.63 1.27 -30.49
CA THR A 26 14.08 1.20 -30.67
C THR A 26 14.35 0.45 -32.00
N PRO A 27 14.93 1.13 -33.00
CA PRO A 27 15.24 0.46 -34.28
C PRO A 27 16.07 -0.77 -33.96
N PRO A 28 16.03 -1.80 -34.85
CA PRO A 28 16.74 -3.04 -34.60
C PRO A 28 18.25 -2.75 -34.55
N ILE A 29 18.68 -2.22 -33.41
CA ILE A 29 20.07 -2.14 -33.02
C ILE A 29 20.50 -3.57 -33.00
N SER A 30 20.93 -3.97 -34.17
CA SER A 30 21.53 -5.26 -34.46
C SER A 30 21.24 -6.33 -33.42
N VAL A 31 20.09 -6.99 -33.52
CA VAL A 31 19.73 -8.19 -32.71
C VAL A 31 20.86 -9.24 -32.76
N LYS A 32 21.86 -9.03 -33.64
CA LYS A 32 23.08 -9.82 -33.77
C LYS A 32 24.06 -9.66 -32.61
N ASN A 33 23.89 -8.60 -31.73
CA ASN A 33 24.81 -8.42 -30.62
C ASN A 33 24.26 -9.11 -29.36
N PRO A 34 24.87 -10.22 -28.87
CA PRO A 34 24.40 -10.97 -27.71
C PRO A 34 24.32 -10.12 -26.45
N CYS A 35 25.14 -9.07 -26.33
CA CYS A 35 25.12 -8.17 -25.18
C CYS A 35 23.82 -7.35 -25.10
N THR A 36 23.22 -6.96 -26.24
CA THR A 36 21.94 -6.25 -26.26
C THR A 36 20.80 -7.16 -25.82
N ILE A 37 20.75 -8.39 -26.30
CA ILE A 37 19.74 -9.36 -25.88
C ILE A 37 19.85 -9.64 -24.39
N LEU A 38 21.07 -9.81 -23.88
CA LEU A 38 21.31 -10.08 -22.47
C LEU A 38 20.86 -8.90 -21.59
N SER A 39 21.14 -7.64 -21.98
CA SER A 39 20.69 -6.45 -21.23
C SER A 39 19.16 -6.34 -21.19
N PHE A 40 18.47 -6.57 -22.30
CA PHE A 40 17.00 -6.58 -22.33
C PHE A 40 16.40 -7.68 -21.45
N ALA A 41 16.94 -8.89 -21.53
CA ALA A 41 16.50 -9.99 -20.69
C ALA A 41 16.70 -9.69 -19.21
N THR A 42 17.84 -9.09 -18.85
CA THR A 42 18.13 -8.70 -17.46
C THR A 42 17.15 -7.65 -16.95
N ILE A 43 16.87 -6.60 -17.75
CA ILE A 43 15.91 -5.54 -17.37
C ILE A 43 14.50 -6.15 -17.22
N LEU A 44 14.07 -7.00 -18.14
CA LEU A 44 12.78 -7.67 -18.07
C LEU A 44 12.68 -8.55 -16.81
N CYS A 45 13.71 -9.31 -16.50
CA CYS A 45 13.75 -10.12 -15.27
C CYS A 45 13.65 -9.26 -14.00
N ILE A 46 14.36 -8.11 -13.94
CA ILE A 46 14.29 -7.19 -12.82
C ILE A 46 12.88 -6.62 -12.69
N MET A 47 12.26 -6.17 -13.77
CA MET A 47 10.89 -5.65 -13.77
C MET A 47 9.89 -6.70 -13.31
N LEU A 48 9.95 -7.91 -13.83
CA LEU A 48 9.09 -9.02 -13.41
C LEU A 48 9.29 -9.33 -11.92
N PHE A 49 10.53 -9.34 -11.45
CA PHE A 49 10.84 -9.58 -10.05
C PHE A 49 10.26 -8.51 -9.11
N CYS A 50 10.24 -7.25 -9.54
CA CYS A 50 9.63 -6.16 -8.77
C CYS A 50 8.09 -6.21 -8.77
N ILE A 51 7.47 -6.61 -9.89
CA ILE A 51 6.01 -6.62 -10.07
C ILE A 51 5.36 -7.85 -9.41
N LEU A 52 5.97 -9.02 -9.57
CA LEU A 52 5.41 -10.29 -9.12
C LEU A 52 4.97 -10.32 -7.64
N PRO A 53 5.71 -9.76 -6.67
CA PRO A 53 5.29 -9.77 -5.27
C PRO A 53 3.99 -9.00 -5.01
N HIS A 54 3.64 -8.03 -5.87
CA HIS A 54 2.43 -7.21 -5.72
C HIS A 54 1.18 -7.85 -6.36
N LEU A 55 1.34 -8.89 -7.16
CA LEU A 55 0.23 -9.62 -7.79
C LEU A 55 -0.47 -10.58 -6.81
N LYS A 56 -0.60 -10.18 -5.56
CA LYS A 56 -1.28 -10.98 -4.53
C LYS A 56 -2.75 -10.62 -4.46
N VAL A 57 -3.61 -11.63 -4.42
CA VAL A 57 -5.04 -11.48 -4.16
C VAL A 57 -5.33 -12.03 -2.79
N VAL A 58 -5.78 -11.18 -1.89
CA VAL A 58 -6.13 -11.57 -0.53
C VAL A 58 -7.63 -11.69 -0.41
N LYS A 59 -8.11 -12.86 0.02
CA LYS A 59 -9.52 -13.13 0.31
C LYS A 59 -9.68 -13.36 1.80
N LEU A 60 -10.47 -12.54 2.45
CA LEU A 60 -10.79 -12.66 3.86
C LEU A 60 -12.07 -13.48 4.04
N THR A 61 -12.08 -14.38 4.99
CA THR A 61 -13.24 -15.14 5.47
C THR A 61 -13.29 -15.07 6.99
N GLN A 62 -14.39 -15.51 7.60
CA GLN A 62 -14.55 -15.47 9.05
C GLN A 62 -13.46 -16.29 9.77
N ASP A 63 -13.09 -17.44 9.22
CA ASP A 63 -12.21 -18.41 9.88
C ASP A 63 -10.74 -18.24 9.45
N LYS A 64 -10.50 -17.73 8.23
CA LYS A 64 -9.16 -17.72 7.64
C LYS A 64 -8.95 -16.61 6.62
N CYS A 65 -7.68 -16.32 6.41
CA CYS A 65 -7.20 -15.46 5.33
C CYS A 65 -6.60 -16.33 4.22
N ILE A 66 -6.99 -16.09 2.97
CA ILE A 66 -6.52 -16.85 1.82
C ILE A 66 -5.75 -15.91 0.90
N VAL A 67 -4.48 -16.25 0.67
CA VAL A 67 -3.61 -15.51 -0.22
C VAL A 67 -3.41 -16.31 -1.51
N HIS A 68 -3.78 -15.70 -2.63
CA HIS A 68 -3.50 -16.23 -3.95
C HIS A 68 -2.37 -15.43 -4.57
N TRP A 69 -1.39 -16.12 -5.09
CA TRP A 69 -0.31 -15.53 -5.87
C TRP A 69 -0.08 -16.38 -7.13
N LEU A 70 -0.40 -15.80 -8.30
CA LEU A 70 -0.45 -16.53 -9.56
C LEU A 70 -1.34 -17.77 -9.45
N TRP A 71 -0.76 -18.97 -9.62
CA TRP A 71 -1.45 -20.26 -9.47
C TRP A 71 -1.34 -20.88 -8.07
N MET A 72 -0.54 -20.27 -7.19
CA MET A 72 -0.37 -20.77 -5.83
C MET A 72 -1.41 -20.17 -4.89
N LYS A 73 -1.87 -20.99 -3.95
CA LYS A 73 -2.81 -20.61 -2.91
C LYS A 73 -2.24 -21.02 -1.56
N LYS A 74 -2.33 -20.11 -0.58
CA LYS A 74 -2.01 -20.42 0.80
C LYS A 74 -3.11 -19.90 1.72
N GLU A 75 -3.47 -20.69 2.71
CA GLU A 75 -4.51 -20.38 3.69
C GLU A 75 -3.83 -20.20 5.05
N TYR A 76 -4.31 -19.23 5.83
CA TYR A 76 -3.86 -18.95 7.18
C TYR A 76 -5.06 -18.82 8.08
N GLU A 77 -5.07 -19.52 9.19
CA GLU A 77 -5.97 -19.22 10.29
C GLU A 77 -5.56 -17.88 10.91
N TRP A 78 -6.53 -17.18 11.51
CA TRP A 78 -6.25 -15.86 12.09
C TRP A 78 -5.23 -15.91 13.23
N ASN A 79 -5.12 -17.03 13.94
CA ASN A 79 -4.15 -17.28 15.00
C ASN A 79 -2.71 -17.50 14.50
N GLU A 80 -2.53 -17.84 13.23
CA GLU A 80 -1.21 -18.00 12.61
C GLU A 80 -0.57 -16.68 12.20
N LEU A 81 -1.34 -15.58 12.25
CA LEU A 81 -0.87 -14.25 11.90
C LEU A 81 -0.48 -13.48 13.16
N GLU A 82 0.81 -13.33 13.39
CA GLU A 82 1.33 -12.59 14.54
C GLU A 82 1.15 -11.07 14.42
N VAL A 83 1.04 -10.58 13.17
CA VAL A 83 0.85 -9.16 12.89
C VAL A 83 -0.39 -8.95 12.02
N ILE A 84 -1.36 -8.24 12.56
CA ILE A 84 -2.49 -7.67 11.82
C ILE A 84 -2.53 -6.18 12.19
N LYS A 85 -1.98 -5.32 11.31
CA LYS A 85 -1.85 -3.89 11.57
C LYS A 85 -2.59 -3.04 10.57
N TYR A 86 -3.28 -2.03 11.07
CA TYR A 86 -3.76 -0.92 10.26
C TYR A 86 -2.70 0.18 10.23
N GLY A 87 -2.39 0.68 9.05
CA GLY A 87 -1.40 1.73 8.88
C GLY A 87 -1.40 2.30 7.47
N SER A 88 -0.39 3.09 7.16
CA SER A 88 -0.19 3.64 5.82
C SER A 88 1.20 3.33 5.29
N VAL A 89 1.30 3.27 3.97
CA VAL A 89 2.57 3.20 3.25
C VAL A 89 2.68 4.40 2.32
N GLY A 90 3.88 4.98 2.24
CA GLY A 90 4.15 6.17 1.43
C GLY A 90 4.72 7.32 2.26
N ALA A 91 5.62 8.09 1.65
CA ALA A 91 6.26 9.27 2.25
C ALA A 91 5.53 10.58 1.90
N GLY A 92 4.42 10.53 1.18
CA GLY A 92 3.71 11.69 0.66
C GLY A 92 2.79 12.36 1.68
N GLN A 93 2.62 13.67 1.58
CA GLN A 93 1.69 14.46 2.40
C GLN A 93 0.21 14.10 2.14
N ASN A 94 -0.10 13.31 1.11
CA ASN A 94 -1.44 13.04 0.61
C ASN A 94 -2.03 11.68 0.99
N GLY A 95 -1.59 11.07 2.09
CA GLY A 95 -2.26 9.88 2.65
C GLY A 95 -2.17 8.64 1.75
N ASP A 96 -1.01 8.37 1.25
CA ASP A 96 -0.75 7.34 0.28
C ASP A 96 -0.93 5.95 0.90
N GLY A 97 -1.90 5.22 0.41
CA GLY A 97 -2.01 3.80 0.64
C GLY A 97 -2.33 3.37 2.08
N GLU A 98 -3.42 3.85 2.68
CA GLU A 98 -3.95 3.25 3.91
C GLU A 98 -4.40 1.80 3.66
N GLY A 99 -4.11 0.90 4.61
CA GLY A 99 -4.46 -0.50 4.47
C GLY A 99 -4.32 -1.32 5.73
N ILE A 100 -4.57 -2.61 5.57
CA ILE A 100 -4.31 -3.61 6.60
C ILE A 100 -3.15 -4.47 6.14
N PHE A 101 -2.20 -4.66 7.03
CA PHE A 101 -0.94 -5.34 6.77
C PHE A 101 -0.85 -6.57 7.67
N PHE A 102 -0.53 -7.70 7.05
CA PHE A 102 -0.49 -9.01 7.67
C PHE A 102 0.92 -9.58 7.60
N SER A 103 1.38 -10.17 8.70
CA SER A 103 2.61 -10.95 8.71
C SER A 103 2.46 -12.16 9.62
N ARG A 104 3.01 -13.28 9.19
CA ARG A 104 3.12 -14.48 10.02
C ARG A 104 4.11 -14.27 11.16
N ASP A 105 5.17 -13.50 10.90
CA ASP A 105 6.22 -13.25 11.87
C ASP A 105 6.11 -11.82 12.42
N ALA A 106 6.18 -11.63 13.74
CA ALA A 106 6.23 -10.31 14.35
C ALA A 106 7.59 -9.62 14.15
N VAL A 107 8.65 -10.45 14.07
CA VAL A 107 10.03 -9.99 13.90
C VAL A 107 10.69 -10.78 12.77
N LYS A 108 11.28 -10.08 11.80
CA LYS A 108 12.05 -10.69 10.72
C LYS A 108 13.43 -10.03 10.68
N ASN A 109 14.50 -10.87 10.66
CA ASN A 109 15.90 -10.41 10.69
C ASN A 109 16.19 -9.44 11.85
N GLY A 110 15.70 -9.74 13.06
CA GLY A 110 15.87 -8.93 14.26
C GLY A 110 15.10 -7.59 14.25
N LYS A 111 14.23 -7.38 13.28
CA LYS A 111 13.50 -6.12 13.12
C LYS A 111 11.99 -6.37 13.17
N LYS A 112 11.28 -5.56 13.98
CA LYS A 112 9.81 -5.59 14.11
C LYS A 112 9.13 -5.32 12.76
N MET A 113 8.10 -6.09 12.42
CA MET A 113 7.35 -5.93 11.19
C MET A 113 6.41 -4.71 11.30
N THR A 114 6.67 -3.72 10.46
CA THR A 114 5.85 -2.50 10.31
C THR A 114 5.11 -2.55 8.97
N PRO A 115 4.04 -1.74 8.76
CA PRO A 115 3.33 -1.65 7.48
C PRO A 115 4.28 -1.46 6.29
N MET A 116 5.24 -0.55 6.40
CA MET A 116 6.22 -0.28 5.34
C MET A 116 7.13 -1.48 5.04
N ARG A 117 7.52 -2.25 6.06
CA ARG A 117 8.33 -3.46 5.86
C ARG A 117 7.55 -4.59 5.25
N ILE A 118 6.28 -4.74 5.63
CA ILE A 118 5.38 -5.73 5.04
C ILE A 118 5.16 -5.39 3.57
N TYR A 119 4.93 -4.12 3.26
CA TYR A 119 4.72 -3.65 1.88
C TYR A 119 5.93 -3.90 0.99
N ASN A 120 7.13 -3.58 1.46
CA ASN A 120 8.38 -3.76 0.72
C ASN A 120 8.96 -5.18 0.82
N SER A 121 8.24 -6.11 1.46
CA SER A 121 8.72 -7.47 1.61
C SER A 121 8.57 -8.27 0.33
N LEU A 122 9.65 -8.92 -0.09
CA LEU A 122 9.65 -9.90 -1.18
C LEU A 122 9.11 -11.27 -0.74
N ASP A 123 8.74 -11.41 0.53
CA ASP A 123 8.17 -12.65 1.05
C ASP A 123 6.72 -12.80 0.59
N ILE A 124 6.54 -13.65 -0.40
CA ILE A 124 5.28 -13.75 -1.15
C ILE A 124 4.14 -14.24 -0.26
N PHE A 125 4.40 -15.15 0.65
CA PHE A 125 3.36 -15.77 1.44
C PHE A 125 3.31 -15.31 2.90
N ASN A 126 4.45 -15.08 3.56
CA ASN A 126 4.43 -14.73 4.98
C ASN A 126 4.08 -13.27 5.25
N THR A 127 4.11 -12.42 4.21
CA THR A 127 3.70 -11.01 4.29
C THR A 127 2.75 -10.66 3.17
N PHE A 128 1.63 -10.01 3.50
CA PHE A 128 0.66 -9.54 2.53
C PHE A 128 -0.14 -8.37 3.10
N TYR A 129 -0.89 -7.69 2.26
CA TYR A 129 -1.62 -6.49 2.66
C TYR A 129 -2.87 -6.28 1.79
N ILE A 130 -3.77 -5.43 2.28
CA ILE A 130 -4.94 -4.95 1.57
C ILE A 130 -4.91 -3.42 1.65
N LEU A 131 -4.67 -2.75 0.53
CA LEU A 131 -4.78 -1.30 0.44
C LEU A 131 -6.22 -0.88 0.16
N PHE A 132 -6.68 0.17 0.81
CA PHE A 132 -8.01 0.70 0.61
C PHE A 132 -8.03 1.69 -0.56
N LEU A 133 -8.79 1.38 -1.58
CA LEU A 133 -8.96 2.24 -2.75
C LEU A 133 -10.00 3.33 -2.52
N THR A 134 -11.00 3.02 -1.68
CA THR A 134 -12.11 3.94 -1.38
C THR A 134 -12.46 3.92 0.11
N LYS A 135 -13.05 5.02 0.59
CA LYS A 135 -13.56 5.11 1.97
C LYS A 135 -14.65 4.04 2.25
N THR A 136 -15.47 3.74 1.25
CA THR A 136 -16.53 2.71 1.36
C THR A 136 -15.92 1.33 1.56
N GLN A 137 -14.92 0.97 0.77
CA GLN A 137 -14.20 -0.29 0.90
C GLN A 137 -13.52 -0.41 2.27
N LYS A 138 -12.86 0.65 2.74
CA LYS A 138 -12.28 0.71 4.08
C LYS A 138 -13.32 0.40 5.15
N LYS A 139 -14.47 1.09 5.11
CA LYS A 139 -15.55 0.89 6.07
C LYS A 139 -16.06 -0.55 6.06
N GLN A 140 -16.29 -1.11 4.88
CA GLN A 140 -16.77 -2.50 4.75
C GLN A 140 -15.79 -3.52 5.31
N ILE A 141 -14.49 -3.43 4.97
CA ILE A 141 -13.48 -4.37 5.44
C ILE A 141 -13.29 -4.24 6.95
N MET A 142 -13.19 -3.01 7.48
CA MET A 142 -13.03 -2.77 8.91
C MET A 142 -14.24 -3.28 9.70
N GLN A 143 -15.47 -3.08 9.19
CA GLN A 143 -16.68 -3.61 9.80
C GLN A 143 -16.67 -5.13 9.83
N GLN A 144 -16.38 -5.80 8.71
CA GLN A 144 -16.30 -7.25 8.64
C GLN A 144 -15.29 -7.85 9.64
N LEU A 145 -14.09 -7.27 9.71
CA LEU A 145 -13.07 -7.75 10.64
C LEU A 145 -13.48 -7.53 12.10
N SER A 146 -14.18 -6.43 12.38
CA SER A 146 -14.79 -6.17 13.68
C SER A 146 -15.88 -7.21 14.03
N ASP A 147 -16.79 -7.50 13.09
CA ASP A 147 -17.85 -8.49 13.26
C ASP A 147 -17.28 -9.90 13.51
N TRP A 148 -16.16 -10.21 12.90
CA TRP A 148 -15.42 -11.46 13.12
C TRP A 148 -14.53 -11.43 14.38
N LYS A 149 -14.54 -10.32 15.14
CA LYS A 149 -13.73 -10.12 16.36
C LYS A 149 -12.21 -10.26 16.12
N ILE A 150 -11.73 -9.95 14.92
CA ILE A 150 -10.32 -9.96 14.61
C ILE A 150 -9.66 -8.72 15.21
N LYS A 151 -8.65 -8.92 16.06
CA LYS A 151 -7.91 -7.83 16.68
C LYS A 151 -6.94 -7.19 15.68
N ILE A 152 -7.15 -5.92 15.39
CA ILE A 152 -6.28 -5.12 14.52
C ILE A 152 -5.50 -4.16 15.40
N ALA A 153 -4.18 -4.23 15.34
CA ALA A 153 -3.32 -3.24 15.98
C ALA A 153 -3.16 -2.02 15.07
N PHE A 154 -3.09 -0.84 15.68
CA PHE A 154 -2.75 0.39 14.94
C PHE A 154 -1.23 0.56 14.90
N ASP A 155 -0.73 1.08 13.80
CA ASP A 155 0.68 1.40 13.69
C ASP A 155 0.98 2.71 14.42
N ASP A 156 1.95 2.68 15.35
CA ASP A 156 2.28 3.81 16.21
C ASP A 156 2.71 5.03 15.39
N GLU A 157 3.50 4.81 14.34
CA GLU A 157 3.98 5.88 13.46
C GLU A 157 2.82 6.53 12.68
N PHE A 158 1.84 5.73 12.27
CA PHE A 158 0.64 6.21 11.60
C PHE A 158 -0.22 7.06 12.55
N MET A 159 -0.39 6.62 13.80
CA MET A 159 -1.16 7.34 14.82
C MET A 159 -0.51 8.69 15.15
N GLN A 160 0.79 8.73 15.35
CA GLN A 160 1.52 9.98 15.58
C GLN A 160 1.37 10.98 14.43
N LYS A 161 1.48 10.53 13.18
CA LYS A 161 1.26 11.39 12.00
C LYS A 161 -0.17 11.93 11.93
N ARG A 162 -1.16 11.12 12.31
CA ARG A 162 -2.57 11.51 12.33
C ARG A 162 -2.85 12.56 13.40
N GLU A 163 -2.32 12.38 14.61
CA GLU A 163 -2.44 13.35 15.69
C GLU A 163 -1.79 14.68 15.33
N TYR A 164 -0.59 14.64 14.75
CA TYR A 164 0.10 15.84 14.29
C TYR A 164 -0.70 16.59 13.21
N LYS A 165 -1.29 15.87 12.26
CA LYS A 165 -2.13 16.45 11.21
C LYS A 165 -3.38 17.12 11.80
N CYS A 166 -4.04 16.49 12.77
CA CYS A 166 -5.20 17.04 13.44
C CYS A 166 -4.85 18.35 14.16
N VAL A 167 -3.74 18.37 14.91
CA VAL A 167 -3.27 19.59 15.61
C VAL A 167 -2.90 20.70 14.62
N LEU A 168 -2.34 20.36 13.45
CA LEU A 168 -2.02 21.33 12.41
C LEU A 168 -3.28 21.95 11.80
N GLU A 169 -4.29 21.13 11.50
CA GLU A 169 -5.59 21.58 10.96
C GLU A 169 -6.31 22.52 11.94
N GLU A 170 -6.33 22.20 13.23
CA GLU A 170 -6.87 23.08 14.28
C GLU A 170 -6.14 24.43 14.34
N LYS A 171 -4.80 24.42 14.27
CA LYS A 171 -4.03 25.67 14.24
C LYS A 171 -4.31 26.54 13.01
N ILE A 172 -4.52 25.93 11.86
CA ILE A 172 -4.88 26.64 10.63
C ILE A 172 -6.25 27.29 10.79
N GLN A 173 -7.26 26.53 11.27
CA GLN A 173 -8.61 27.03 11.49
C GLN A 173 -8.62 28.22 12.48
N MET A 174 -7.91 28.10 13.62
CA MET A 174 -7.79 29.21 14.57
C MET A 174 -7.14 30.46 13.97
N ARG A 175 -6.17 30.32 13.08
CA ARG A 175 -5.57 31.46 12.38
C ARG A 175 -6.53 32.15 11.42
N GLU A 176 -7.32 31.37 10.69
CA GLU A 176 -8.32 31.90 9.75
C GLU A 176 -9.44 32.63 10.50
N GLU A 177 -9.89 32.07 11.61
CA GLU A 177 -10.89 32.71 12.47
C GLU A 177 -10.38 34.03 13.06
N ARG A 178 -9.16 34.08 13.56
CA ARG A 178 -8.54 35.33 14.03
C ARG A 178 -8.44 36.39 12.93
N LYS A 179 -8.10 35.99 11.70
CA LYS A 179 -8.08 36.93 10.55
C LYS A 179 -9.48 37.48 10.27
N ARG A 180 -10.50 36.64 10.26
CA ARG A 180 -11.92 37.05 10.08
C ARG A 180 -12.33 38.07 11.13
N LEU A 181 -12.12 37.76 12.40
CA LEU A 181 -12.44 38.66 13.52
C LEU A 181 -11.70 40.00 13.40
N TYR A 182 -10.45 39.98 13.00
CA TYR A 182 -9.69 41.21 12.78
C TYR A 182 -10.27 42.06 11.64
N GLU A 183 -10.64 41.46 10.53
CA GLU A 183 -11.24 42.16 9.39
C GLU A 183 -12.63 42.74 9.74
N GLU A 184 -13.44 41.99 10.48
CA GLU A 184 -14.72 42.46 10.97
C GLU A 184 -14.59 43.66 11.94
N SER A 185 -13.61 43.60 12.84
CA SER A 185 -13.31 44.70 13.74
C SER A 185 -12.88 45.96 13.02
N LYS A 186 -12.15 45.83 11.92
CA LYS A 186 -11.72 46.94 11.06
C LYS A 186 -12.88 47.57 10.28
N LYS A 187 -13.83 46.74 9.86
CA LYS A 187 -15.07 47.24 9.18
C LYS A 187 -15.99 47.99 10.13
N ARG A 188 -16.09 47.63 11.40
CA ARG A 188 -16.91 48.33 12.41
C ARG A 188 -16.33 49.68 12.86
N LYS A 189 -15.05 49.91 12.62
CA LYS A 189 -14.36 51.18 12.97
C LYS A 189 -14.35 52.21 11.82
N ARG A 190 -14.88 51.88 10.68
CA ARG A 190 -15.11 52.76 9.55
C ARG A 190 -16.57 53.13 9.45
#